data_be9b115c9fb9d1f671378b7e3b945fda
#
_entry.id   be9b115c9fb9d1f671378b7e3b945fda
#
_cell.length_a   1.000
_cell.length_b   1.000
_cell.length_c   1.000
_cell.angle_alpha   90.00
_cell.angle_beta   90.00
_cell.angle_gamma   90.00
#
_symmetry.space_group_name_H-M   'P 1'
#
loop_
_entity.id
_entity.type
_entity.pdbx_description
1 polymer ?
#
loop_
_entity_poly.entity_id
_entity_poly.type
_entity_poly.pdbx_seq_one_letter_code
_entity_poly.pdbx_strand_id
1 'polypeptide(L)'
;MGYFLIYIFLFPFLKFASFFRKQTDKKLVIQNAVIGDYANTSVIFEPLGEFDIVLNERNLEFANYDERIKNKFVIDDIKNGKTSKIKFAFTLFMQNYNEIYVLSPNALNLFLAKCAAAKKVTTISHYNNSSSFKFLSHKMQKIDHTTGDLTLLTYLKMLEINELKYEKCVQKPLFIPQNNLITGSKFKIGISLSAGNKMKTPPISTWNKIFEILAKFDCEVYIFGIKGDDKELKNIDTHGVFITSFIDKIALCELPFYTAQMNLYISADSGNYYIADTMKVPTICLMGPCFASEQRGVFNSLIVCQNLPPISAVFKTIRNIDASEYFKLSKEDEKNIENFIKNLRS
;
A
#
# COMPACT_ATOMS: atom_id res chain seq x y z
N MET A 1 28.19 -7.58 8.27
CA MET A 1 28.41 -6.41 9.15
C MET A 1 27.05 -5.72 9.38
N GLY A 2 26.62 -5.55 10.65
CA GLY A 2 25.32 -4.94 10.95
C GLY A 2 25.33 -3.43 10.62
N TYR A 3 24.19 -2.87 10.19
CA TYR A 3 24.02 -1.44 9.90
C TYR A 3 24.47 -0.53 11.05
N PHE A 4 24.32 -0.99 12.26
CA PHE A 4 24.78 -0.35 13.47
C PHE A 4 26.32 -0.11 13.46
N LEU A 5 27.15 -1.12 13.12
CA LEU A 5 28.59 -0.95 13.02
C LEU A 5 29.00 0.02 11.92
N ILE A 6 28.37 -0.09 10.76
CA ILE A 6 28.60 0.85 9.65
C ILE A 6 28.31 2.28 10.10
N TYR A 7 27.19 2.50 10.82
CA TYR A 7 26.85 3.83 11.31
C TYR A 7 27.89 4.36 12.31
N ILE A 8 28.38 3.55 13.23
CA ILE A 8 29.41 3.98 14.20
C ILE A 8 30.66 4.50 13.47
N PHE A 9 31.11 3.81 12.43
CA PHE A 9 32.26 4.26 11.63
C PHE A 9 31.98 5.55 10.84
N LEU A 10 30.78 5.73 10.32
CA LEU A 10 30.39 6.91 9.56
C LEU A 10 30.10 8.13 10.46
N PHE A 11 29.65 7.90 11.69
CA PHE A 11 29.12 8.93 12.57
C PHE A 11 30.07 10.13 12.77
N PRO A 12 31.39 9.97 13.04
CA PRO A 12 32.29 11.10 13.23
C PRO A 12 32.34 12.01 11.99
N PHE A 13 32.40 11.42 10.80
CA PHE A 13 32.44 12.15 9.53
C PHE A 13 31.11 12.87 9.26
N LEU A 14 29.99 12.19 9.46
CA LEU A 14 28.66 12.79 9.26
C LEU A 14 28.43 13.94 10.25
N LYS A 15 28.84 13.77 11.51
CA LYS A 15 28.71 14.80 12.54
C LYS A 15 29.57 16.01 12.19
N PHE A 16 30.83 15.82 11.82
CA PHE A 16 31.72 16.92 11.40
C PHE A 16 31.14 17.65 10.18
N ALA A 17 30.75 16.92 9.14
CA ALA A 17 30.19 17.53 7.94
C ALA A 17 28.85 18.24 8.19
N SER A 18 28.08 17.81 9.19
CA SER A 18 26.80 18.45 9.53
C SER A 18 26.96 19.89 10.05
N PHE A 19 28.09 20.27 10.61
CA PHE A 19 28.35 21.65 11.03
C PHE A 19 28.41 22.65 9.87
N PHE A 20 28.72 22.20 8.66
CA PHE A 20 28.82 23.03 7.47
C PHE A 20 27.56 23.03 6.61
N ARG A 21 26.51 22.34 7.07
CA ARG A 21 25.25 22.21 6.29
C ARG A 21 24.40 23.47 6.45
N LYS A 22 23.88 23.95 5.31
CA LYS A 22 22.87 25.01 5.32
C LYS A 22 21.51 24.40 5.73
N GLN A 23 20.74 25.14 6.51
CA GLN A 23 19.37 24.76 6.83
C GLN A 23 18.52 24.79 5.56
N THR A 24 17.67 23.77 5.39
CA THR A 24 16.70 23.68 4.30
C THR A 24 15.35 23.28 4.87
N ASP A 25 14.28 23.38 4.07
CA ASP A 25 12.93 22.90 4.44
C ASP A 25 12.61 21.56 3.75
N LYS A 26 13.62 20.90 3.20
CA LYS A 26 13.44 19.62 2.50
C LYS A 26 12.98 18.53 3.43
N LYS A 27 12.01 17.76 2.94
CA LYS A 27 11.43 16.61 3.62
C LYS A 27 11.72 15.33 2.87
N LEU A 28 11.90 14.23 3.59
CA LEU A 28 12.10 12.91 3.01
C LEU A 28 11.09 11.92 3.61
N VAL A 29 10.42 11.17 2.76
CA VAL A 29 9.61 10.01 3.12
C VAL A 29 10.40 8.74 2.80
N ILE A 30 10.48 7.81 3.74
CA ILE A 30 11.07 6.48 3.53
C ILE A 30 9.96 5.44 3.62
N GLN A 31 9.48 4.99 2.46
CA GLN A 31 8.47 3.95 2.31
C GLN A 31 8.83 3.05 1.13
N ASN A 32 9.50 1.95 1.42
CA ASN A 32 10.00 1.01 0.42
C ASN A 32 9.23 -0.32 0.37
N ALA A 33 8.05 -0.37 0.96
CA ALA A 33 7.15 -1.49 0.82
C ALA A 33 6.42 -1.46 -0.53
N VAL A 34 5.55 -2.44 -0.78
CA VAL A 34 4.90 -2.62 -2.08
C VAL A 34 3.67 -1.70 -2.25
N ILE A 35 2.97 -1.86 -3.37
CA ILE A 35 1.90 -0.98 -3.88
C ILE A 35 0.84 -0.64 -2.83
N GLY A 36 0.36 -1.62 -2.05
CA GLY A 36 -0.65 -1.38 -1.02
C GLY A 36 -0.18 -0.42 0.07
N ASP A 37 1.04 -0.61 0.55
CA ASP A 37 1.64 0.29 1.54
C ASP A 37 1.92 1.68 0.96
N TYR A 38 2.29 1.77 -0.32
CA TYR A 38 2.44 3.05 -1.01
C TYR A 38 1.09 3.79 -1.10
N ALA A 39 0.02 3.10 -1.50
CA ALA A 39 -1.33 3.67 -1.53
C ALA A 39 -1.76 4.17 -0.15
N ASN A 40 -1.47 3.42 0.92
CA ASN A 40 -1.74 3.85 2.29
C ASN A 40 -0.88 5.04 2.72
N THR A 41 0.40 5.09 2.31
CA THR A 41 1.31 6.21 2.59
C THR A 41 0.80 7.51 1.96
N SER A 42 0.10 7.44 0.86
CA SER A 42 -0.41 8.61 0.15
C SER A 42 -1.32 9.52 0.98
N VAL A 43 -1.84 9.04 2.11
CA VAL A 43 -2.64 9.85 3.05
C VAL A 43 -1.86 11.05 3.58
N ILE A 44 -0.53 10.97 3.66
CA ILE A 44 0.32 12.07 4.16
C ILE A 44 0.83 13.00 3.05
N PHE A 45 0.65 12.67 1.78
CA PHE A 45 1.27 13.43 0.68
C PHE A 45 0.71 14.84 0.56
N GLU A 46 -0.59 15.01 0.70
CA GLU A 46 -1.22 16.32 0.65
C GLU A 46 -0.82 17.22 1.83
N PRO A 47 -0.93 16.77 3.09
CA PRO A 47 -0.48 17.57 4.24
C PRO A 47 1.03 17.86 4.23
N LEU A 48 1.83 16.97 3.63
CA LEU A 48 3.28 17.12 3.58
C LEU A 48 3.73 18.18 2.58
N GLY A 49 2.97 18.36 1.49
CA GLY A 49 3.34 19.22 0.37
C GLY A 49 4.49 18.62 -0.45
N GLU A 50 5.51 19.40 -0.78
CA GLU A 50 6.67 18.92 -1.55
C GLU A 50 7.62 18.09 -0.69
N PHE A 51 8.09 16.95 -1.23
CA PHE A 51 9.02 16.04 -0.55
C PHE A 51 9.81 15.17 -1.52
N ASP A 52 10.88 14.58 -1.02
CA ASP A 52 11.63 13.50 -1.67
C ASP A 52 11.20 12.14 -1.10
N ILE A 53 11.37 11.05 -1.86
CA ILE A 53 10.97 9.72 -1.39
C ILE A 53 12.03 8.66 -1.66
N VAL A 54 12.25 7.79 -0.66
CA VAL A 54 12.89 6.48 -0.85
C VAL A 54 11.79 5.43 -1.01
N LEU A 55 11.76 4.73 -2.15
CA LEU A 55 10.69 3.83 -2.51
C LEU A 55 11.20 2.53 -3.16
N ASN A 56 10.29 1.56 -3.27
CA ASN A 56 10.51 0.35 -4.07
C ASN A 56 10.35 0.67 -5.57
N GLU A 57 11.11 0.00 -6.42
CA GLU A 57 11.08 0.21 -7.88
C GLU A 57 9.65 0.09 -8.47
N ARG A 58 8.81 -0.82 -7.95
CA ARG A 58 7.43 -0.99 -8.40
C ARG A 58 6.55 0.25 -8.23
N ASN A 59 6.87 1.09 -7.26
CA ASN A 59 6.09 2.30 -6.97
C ASN A 59 6.53 3.50 -7.84
N LEU A 60 7.59 3.38 -8.63
CA LEU A 60 8.07 4.45 -9.51
C LEU A 60 7.01 4.89 -10.52
N GLU A 61 6.21 3.96 -11.03
CA GLU A 61 5.15 4.29 -11.99
C GLU A 61 4.10 5.25 -11.41
N PHE A 62 3.83 5.19 -10.11
CA PHE A 62 2.98 6.18 -9.45
C PHE A 62 3.74 7.47 -9.13
N ALA A 63 4.91 7.33 -8.52
CA ALA A 63 5.71 8.46 -8.05
C ALA A 63 6.17 9.39 -9.19
N ASN A 64 6.31 8.87 -10.41
CA ASN A 64 6.74 9.67 -11.57
C ASN A 64 5.71 10.70 -12.02
N TYR A 65 4.46 10.48 -11.73
CA TYR A 65 3.36 11.37 -12.10
C TYR A 65 2.86 12.23 -10.92
N ASP A 66 3.46 12.09 -9.73
CA ASP A 66 3.10 12.91 -8.57
C ASP A 66 4.05 14.12 -8.45
N GLU A 67 3.56 15.29 -8.79
CA GLU A 67 4.32 16.54 -8.80
C GLU A 67 4.83 16.98 -7.43
N ARG A 68 4.23 16.48 -6.34
CA ARG A 68 4.69 16.71 -4.97
C ARG A 68 6.01 16.01 -4.69
N ILE A 69 6.33 14.93 -5.42
CA ILE A 69 7.56 14.14 -5.26
C ILE A 69 8.66 14.70 -6.14
N LYS A 70 9.64 15.37 -5.53
CA LYS A 70 10.73 16.04 -6.26
C LYS A 70 11.85 15.09 -6.67
N ASN A 71 12.40 14.34 -5.73
CA ASN A 71 13.44 13.36 -6.00
C ASN A 71 13.00 11.95 -5.53
N LYS A 72 13.32 10.96 -6.35
CA LYS A 72 12.97 9.56 -6.12
C LYS A 72 14.24 8.74 -5.99
N PHE A 73 14.41 8.06 -4.88
CA PHE A 73 15.54 7.19 -4.59
C PHE A 73 15.07 5.75 -4.51
N VAL A 74 15.49 4.93 -5.49
CA VAL A 74 15.05 3.54 -5.60
C VAL A 74 15.89 2.66 -4.69
N ILE A 75 15.27 2.07 -3.66
CA ILE A 75 15.98 1.24 -2.69
C ILE A 75 16.52 -0.06 -3.31
N ASP A 76 15.88 -0.54 -4.37
CA ASP A 76 16.28 -1.74 -5.09
C ASP A 76 17.63 -1.59 -5.79
N ASP A 77 18.10 -0.37 -6.06
CA ASP A 77 19.44 -0.11 -6.59
C ASP A 77 20.55 -0.62 -5.66
N ILE A 78 20.28 -0.69 -4.36
CA ILE A 78 21.20 -1.32 -3.40
C ILE A 78 21.22 -2.83 -3.59
N LYS A 79 20.04 -3.48 -3.75
CA LYS A 79 19.93 -4.93 -3.93
C LYS A 79 20.52 -5.38 -5.26
N ASN A 80 20.30 -4.57 -6.30
CA ASN A 80 20.72 -4.84 -7.67
C ASN A 80 22.19 -4.47 -7.91
N GLY A 81 22.93 -4.03 -6.88
CA GLY A 81 24.35 -3.70 -6.97
C GLY A 81 24.68 -2.41 -7.73
N LYS A 82 23.67 -1.62 -8.16
CA LYS A 82 23.87 -0.33 -8.83
C LYS A 82 24.50 0.71 -7.90
N THR A 83 24.28 0.59 -6.60
CA THR A 83 24.89 1.45 -5.58
C THR A 83 25.18 0.66 -4.30
N SER A 84 26.17 1.12 -3.53
CA SER A 84 26.42 0.58 -2.19
C SER A 84 25.52 1.26 -1.15
N LYS A 85 25.25 0.57 -0.03
CA LYS A 85 24.51 1.13 1.11
C LYS A 85 25.11 2.42 1.64
N ILE A 86 26.46 2.53 1.64
CA ILE A 86 27.19 3.71 2.10
C ILE A 86 27.01 4.86 1.10
N LYS A 87 27.17 4.57 -0.19
CA LYS A 87 26.98 5.59 -1.25
C LYS A 87 25.55 6.11 -1.25
N PHE A 88 24.57 5.24 -1.12
CA PHE A 88 23.15 5.62 -1.04
C PHE A 88 22.87 6.50 0.20
N ALA A 89 23.39 6.09 1.38
CA ALA A 89 23.27 6.89 2.60
C ALA A 89 23.95 8.27 2.44
N PHE A 90 25.11 8.34 1.79
CA PHE A 90 25.81 9.60 1.52
C PHE A 90 25.03 10.48 0.52
N THR A 91 24.39 9.90 -0.49
CA THR A 91 23.49 10.61 -1.41
C THR A 91 22.36 11.30 -0.65
N LEU A 92 21.70 10.59 0.29
CA LEU A 92 20.67 11.18 1.14
C LEU A 92 21.21 12.24 2.08
N PHE A 93 22.40 12.02 2.64
CA PHE A 93 23.07 13.00 3.50
C PHE A 93 23.29 14.33 2.76
N MET A 94 23.73 14.28 1.52
CA MET A 94 24.01 15.47 0.68
C MET A 94 22.76 16.27 0.33
N GLN A 95 21.55 15.68 0.42
CA GLN A 95 20.30 16.41 0.18
C GLN A 95 19.96 17.42 1.28
N ASN A 96 20.53 17.27 2.47
CA ASN A 96 20.36 18.21 3.59
C ASN A 96 18.91 18.36 4.07
N TYR A 97 18.26 17.22 4.35
CA TYR A 97 16.88 17.22 4.85
C TYR A 97 16.71 17.87 6.22
N ASN A 98 15.62 18.61 6.39
CA ASN A 98 15.17 19.11 7.69
C ASN A 98 14.38 18.03 8.43
N GLU A 99 13.50 17.34 7.73
CA GLU A 99 12.60 16.34 8.31
C GLU A 99 12.64 15.02 7.53
N ILE A 100 12.60 13.91 8.24
CA ILE A 100 12.51 12.57 7.66
C ILE A 100 11.40 11.78 8.34
N TYR A 101 10.56 11.14 7.54
CA TYR A 101 9.46 10.29 7.98
C TYR A 101 9.72 8.85 7.54
N VAL A 102 9.96 7.94 8.50
CA VAL A 102 10.24 6.52 8.23
C VAL A 102 8.98 5.71 8.49
N LEU A 103 8.19 5.45 7.45
CA LEU A 103 6.92 4.74 7.54
C LEU A 103 7.09 3.22 7.50
N SER A 104 8.19 2.75 6.93
CA SER A 104 8.55 1.33 6.83
C SER A 104 9.78 1.06 7.69
N PRO A 105 9.66 1.00 9.03
CA PRO A 105 10.80 0.94 9.93
C PRO A 105 11.45 -0.46 9.92
N ASN A 106 12.57 -0.55 9.24
CA ASN A 106 13.47 -1.69 9.29
C ASN A 106 14.92 -1.21 9.47
N ALA A 107 15.84 -2.13 9.70
CA ALA A 107 17.22 -1.77 10.01
C ALA A 107 17.91 -0.95 8.91
N LEU A 108 17.62 -1.22 7.64
CA LEU A 108 18.16 -0.44 6.52
C LEU A 108 17.58 0.98 6.49
N ASN A 109 16.25 1.10 6.58
CA ASN A 109 15.57 2.40 6.50
C ASN A 109 15.94 3.32 7.67
N LEU A 110 16.03 2.77 8.88
CA LEU A 110 16.49 3.51 10.06
C LEU A 110 17.96 3.93 9.92
N PHE A 111 18.81 3.05 9.37
CA PHE A 111 20.21 3.39 9.07
C PHE A 111 20.30 4.54 8.08
N LEU A 112 19.55 4.49 6.97
CA LEU A 112 19.54 5.54 5.96
C LEU A 112 19.05 6.87 6.54
N ALA A 113 17.95 6.85 7.29
CA ALA A 113 17.41 8.04 7.96
C ALA A 113 18.42 8.66 8.94
N LYS A 114 19.10 7.81 9.72
CA LYS A 114 20.10 8.25 10.69
C LYS A 114 21.34 8.83 10.01
N CYS A 115 21.80 8.23 8.92
CA CYS A 115 22.92 8.74 8.13
C CYS A 115 22.60 10.05 7.42
N ALA A 116 21.36 10.26 6.98
CA ALA A 116 20.94 11.52 6.36
C ALA A 116 20.99 12.72 7.32
N ALA A 117 21.08 12.47 8.62
CA ALA A 117 21.35 13.46 9.68
C ALA A 117 20.40 14.67 9.64
N ALA A 118 19.09 14.42 9.43
CA ALA A 118 18.07 15.47 9.47
C ALA A 118 17.89 16.00 10.88
N LYS A 119 17.33 17.20 10.99
CA LYS A 119 17.04 17.85 12.28
C LYS A 119 15.94 17.12 13.04
N LYS A 120 14.89 16.69 12.37
CA LYS A 120 13.78 15.90 12.93
C LYS A 120 13.66 14.59 12.15
N VAL A 121 13.65 13.47 12.85
CA VAL A 121 13.38 12.15 12.27
C VAL A 121 12.25 11.51 13.05
N THR A 122 11.15 11.20 12.36
CA THR A 122 9.98 10.53 12.92
C THR A 122 9.87 9.11 12.37
N THR A 123 9.62 8.14 13.22
CA THR A 123 9.46 6.73 12.84
C THR A 123 8.31 6.08 13.61
N ILE A 124 7.85 4.94 13.12
CA ILE A 124 6.84 4.14 13.78
C ILE A 124 7.51 3.19 14.77
N SER A 125 7.00 3.15 15.98
CA SER A 125 7.32 2.17 17.02
C SER A 125 6.29 1.04 16.95
N HIS A 126 6.76 -0.17 16.82
CA HIS A 126 5.94 -1.37 16.82
C HIS A 126 6.63 -2.47 17.63
N TYR A 127 6.16 -3.71 17.55
CA TYR A 127 6.68 -4.86 18.32
C TYR A 127 8.18 -5.19 18.13
N ASN A 128 8.92 -4.55 17.21
CA ASN A 128 10.34 -4.83 17.00
C ASN A 128 11.20 -4.24 18.10
N ASN A 129 11.68 -5.10 18.99
CA ASN A 129 12.52 -4.75 20.14
C ASN A 129 13.99 -5.14 19.98
N SER A 130 14.46 -5.44 18.77
CA SER A 130 15.87 -5.79 18.54
C SER A 130 16.81 -4.67 18.97
N SER A 131 18.00 -5.04 19.48
CA SER A 131 19.03 -4.07 19.89
C SER A 131 19.45 -3.13 18.74
N SER A 132 19.53 -3.66 17.52
CA SER A 132 19.83 -2.86 16.33
C SER A 132 18.74 -1.84 16.05
N PHE A 133 17.46 -2.19 16.18
CA PHE A 133 16.34 -1.28 16.02
C PHE A 133 16.38 -0.16 17.07
N LYS A 134 16.52 -0.53 18.35
CA LYS A 134 16.63 0.43 19.47
C LYS A 134 17.76 1.43 19.27
N PHE A 135 18.93 0.96 18.84
CA PHE A 135 20.09 1.81 18.60
C PHE A 135 19.86 2.74 17.39
N LEU A 136 19.41 2.21 16.27
CA LEU A 136 19.21 3.01 15.06
C LEU A 136 18.09 4.03 15.21
N SER A 137 17.02 3.70 15.95
CA SER A 137 15.92 4.62 16.25
C SER A 137 16.15 5.52 17.48
N HIS A 138 17.32 5.44 18.12
CA HIS A 138 17.65 6.31 19.25
C HIS A 138 17.63 7.78 18.81
N LYS A 139 17.00 8.63 19.62
CA LYS A 139 16.75 10.07 19.37
C LYS A 139 15.80 10.38 18.21
N MET A 140 15.14 9.39 17.61
CA MET A 140 14.04 9.65 16.69
C MET A 140 12.74 9.84 17.49
N GLN A 141 11.86 10.72 17.00
CA GLN A 141 10.48 10.78 17.47
C GLN A 141 9.79 9.48 17.09
N LYS A 142 9.09 8.86 18.04
CA LYS A 142 8.40 7.59 17.81
C LYS A 142 6.90 7.79 17.90
N ILE A 143 6.20 7.30 16.90
CA ILE A 143 4.74 7.19 16.90
C ILE A 143 4.41 5.73 17.15
N ASP A 144 3.69 5.45 18.23
CA ASP A 144 3.31 4.09 18.57
C ASP A 144 2.24 3.57 17.63
N HIS A 145 2.39 2.32 17.20
CA HIS A 145 1.41 1.55 16.46
C HIS A 145 1.17 0.22 17.18
N THR A 146 -0.03 0.02 17.63
CA THR A 146 -0.48 -1.24 18.22
C THR A 146 -1.17 -2.08 17.14
N THR A 147 -1.01 -3.40 17.20
CA THR A 147 -1.72 -4.31 16.29
C THR A 147 -3.23 -4.08 16.39
N GLY A 148 -3.87 -3.83 15.27
CA GLY A 148 -5.28 -3.47 15.18
C GLY A 148 -5.56 -1.98 15.02
N ASP A 149 -4.57 -1.11 15.21
CA ASP A 149 -4.70 0.33 14.93
C ASP A 149 -4.79 0.60 13.42
N LEU A 150 -5.66 1.52 13.01
CA LEU A 150 -5.73 1.90 11.61
C LEU A 150 -4.41 2.55 11.14
N THR A 151 -3.75 1.93 10.18
CA THR A 151 -2.43 2.34 9.69
C THR A 151 -2.41 3.77 9.16
N LEU A 152 -3.49 4.22 8.50
CA LEU A 152 -3.61 5.58 8.02
C LEU A 152 -3.53 6.61 9.14
N LEU A 153 -4.18 6.35 10.29
CA LEU A 153 -4.09 7.24 11.46
C LEU A 153 -2.68 7.26 12.04
N THR A 154 -1.98 6.11 12.04
CA THR A 154 -0.58 6.06 12.47
C THR A 154 0.30 6.95 11.58
N TYR A 155 0.10 6.90 10.25
CA TYR A 155 0.84 7.75 9.34
C TYR A 155 0.52 9.24 9.52
N LEU A 156 -0.76 9.60 9.70
CA LEU A 156 -1.17 10.99 9.96
C LEU A 156 -0.60 11.54 11.27
N LYS A 157 -0.56 10.71 12.34
CA LYS A 157 0.05 11.09 13.62
C LYS A 157 1.54 11.45 13.49
N MET A 158 2.24 10.93 12.48
CA MET A 158 3.63 11.33 12.22
C MET A 158 3.74 12.81 11.82
N LEU A 159 2.66 13.40 11.29
CA LEU A 159 2.51 14.81 10.97
C LEU A 159 1.71 15.58 12.03
N GLU A 160 1.53 15.00 13.22
CA GLU A 160 0.76 15.60 14.33
C GLU A 160 -0.75 15.78 13.99
N ILE A 161 -1.26 15.02 13.00
CA ILE A 161 -2.66 14.98 12.61
C ILE A 161 -3.33 13.79 13.29
N ASN A 162 -4.31 14.06 14.18
CA ASN A 162 -4.95 13.02 15.00
C ASN A 162 -6.29 12.54 14.46
N GLU A 163 -6.77 13.15 13.37
CA GLU A 163 -8.06 12.82 12.76
C GLU A 163 -7.88 12.31 11.34
N LEU A 164 -8.63 11.28 10.98
CA LEU A 164 -8.76 10.84 9.61
C LEU A 164 -9.84 11.69 8.90
N LYS A 165 -9.40 12.62 8.05
CA LYS A 165 -10.28 13.35 7.14
C LYS A 165 -10.24 12.68 5.79
N TYR A 166 -11.33 11.99 5.45
CA TYR A 166 -11.38 11.16 4.25
C TYR A 166 -11.03 11.95 2.97
N GLU A 167 -11.52 13.16 2.80
CA GLU A 167 -11.26 14.03 1.64
C GLU A 167 -9.77 14.27 1.41
N LYS A 168 -8.97 14.30 2.47
CA LYS A 168 -7.51 14.43 2.40
C LYS A 168 -6.79 13.11 2.10
N CYS A 169 -7.51 11.98 2.21
CA CYS A 169 -6.97 10.65 1.91
C CYS A 169 -7.25 10.22 0.47
N VAL A 170 -8.11 10.95 -0.23
CA VAL A 170 -8.51 10.65 -1.60
C VAL A 170 -7.43 11.09 -2.56
N GLN A 171 -7.14 10.26 -3.53
CA GLN A 171 -6.27 10.60 -4.64
C GLN A 171 -7.08 10.73 -5.93
N LYS A 172 -6.56 11.53 -6.83
CA LYS A 172 -6.98 11.56 -8.23
C LYS A 172 -6.05 10.64 -9.01
N PRO A 173 -6.52 10.05 -10.11
CA PRO A 173 -5.62 9.41 -11.05
C PRO A 173 -4.55 10.42 -11.51
N LEU A 174 -3.28 10.10 -11.27
CA LEU A 174 -2.17 10.99 -11.61
C LEU A 174 -1.78 10.87 -13.08
N PHE A 175 -2.05 9.70 -13.67
CA PHE A 175 -1.85 9.40 -15.08
C PHE A 175 -3.21 9.17 -15.76
N ILE A 176 -3.42 9.84 -16.89
CA ILE A 176 -4.63 9.70 -17.72
C ILE A 176 -4.18 9.12 -19.06
N PRO A 177 -4.58 7.89 -19.43
CA PRO A 177 -4.24 7.31 -20.72
C PRO A 177 -4.92 8.06 -21.89
N GLN A 178 -4.29 8.05 -23.05
CA GLN A 178 -4.83 8.71 -24.23
C GLN A 178 -6.16 8.10 -24.69
N ASN A 179 -6.30 6.79 -24.56
CA ASN A 179 -7.51 6.06 -24.92
C ASN A 179 -8.13 5.42 -23.68
N ASN A 180 -9.41 5.65 -23.48
CA ASN A 180 -10.17 4.93 -22.46
C ASN A 180 -10.68 3.60 -23.04
N LEU A 181 -10.26 2.50 -22.43
CA LEU A 181 -10.66 1.14 -22.85
C LEU A 181 -12.02 0.72 -22.26
N ILE A 182 -12.59 1.51 -21.34
CA ILE A 182 -13.88 1.23 -20.71
C ILE A 182 -14.96 2.02 -21.45
N THR A 183 -15.79 1.30 -22.19
CA THR A 183 -16.86 1.90 -23.02
C THR A 183 -18.28 1.49 -22.59
N GLY A 184 -18.40 0.50 -21.68
CA GLY A 184 -19.70 -0.01 -21.22
C GLY A 184 -20.49 1.02 -20.40
N SER A 185 -21.83 0.92 -20.49
CA SER A 185 -22.77 1.79 -19.76
C SER A 185 -23.43 1.10 -18.56
N LYS A 186 -23.28 -0.22 -18.42
CA LYS A 186 -23.84 -0.99 -17.31
C LYS A 186 -23.12 -0.72 -16.01
N PHE A 187 -23.64 -1.26 -14.91
CA PHE A 187 -22.97 -1.23 -13.60
C PHE A 187 -21.62 -1.96 -13.69
N LYS A 188 -20.53 -1.23 -13.45
CA LYS A 188 -19.17 -1.71 -13.67
C LYS A 188 -18.58 -2.23 -12.35
N ILE A 189 -18.09 -3.46 -12.39
CA ILE A 189 -17.44 -4.09 -11.24
C ILE A 189 -16.01 -4.43 -11.59
N GLY A 190 -15.05 -3.80 -10.88
CA GLY A 190 -13.65 -4.17 -10.96
C GLY A 190 -13.35 -5.35 -10.05
N ILE A 191 -12.55 -6.30 -10.50
CA ILE A 191 -12.13 -7.45 -9.69
C ILE A 191 -10.62 -7.67 -9.81
N SER A 192 -9.96 -7.95 -8.68
CA SER A 192 -8.60 -8.51 -8.65
C SER A 192 -8.62 -9.86 -7.97
N LEU A 193 -8.22 -10.90 -8.70
CA LEU A 193 -8.34 -12.29 -8.28
C LEU A 193 -7.30 -12.69 -7.24
N SER A 194 -6.11 -12.08 -7.29
CA SER A 194 -4.98 -12.46 -6.47
C SER A 194 -4.44 -11.29 -5.63
N ALA A 195 -3.59 -11.63 -4.67
CA ALA A 195 -2.80 -10.70 -3.89
C ALA A 195 -1.31 -11.01 -4.01
N GLY A 196 -0.46 -10.04 -3.73
CA GLY A 196 0.99 -10.20 -3.76
C GLY A 196 1.56 -11.21 -2.73
N ASN A 197 0.73 -11.65 -1.80
CA ASN A 197 1.00 -12.71 -0.83
C ASN A 197 -0.01 -13.84 -1.02
N LYS A 198 0.47 -15.06 -1.31
CA LYS A 198 -0.38 -16.22 -1.60
C LYS A 198 -1.43 -16.48 -0.50
N MET A 199 -1.08 -16.31 0.76
CA MET A 199 -2.04 -16.51 1.86
C MET A 199 -3.17 -15.46 1.92
N LYS A 200 -3.03 -14.38 1.18
CA LYS A 200 -4.07 -13.34 1.01
C LYS A 200 -4.88 -13.52 -0.27
N THR A 201 -4.62 -14.57 -1.05
CA THR A 201 -5.32 -14.84 -2.30
C THR A 201 -6.50 -15.77 -2.03
N PRO A 202 -7.75 -15.32 -2.32
CA PRO A 202 -8.92 -16.17 -2.16
C PRO A 202 -8.85 -17.38 -3.11
N PRO A 203 -9.28 -18.56 -2.68
CA PRO A 203 -9.33 -19.75 -3.55
C PRO A 203 -10.41 -19.62 -4.63
N ILE A 204 -10.30 -20.41 -5.69
CA ILE A 204 -11.25 -20.45 -6.81
C ILE A 204 -12.69 -20.67 -6.34
N SER A 205 -12.90 -21.52 -5.32
CA SER A 205 -14.23 -21.77 -4.75
C SER A 205 -14.91 -20.52 -4.20
N THR A 206 -14.15 -19.58 -3.64
CA THR A 206 -14.65 -18.29 -3.19
C THR A 206 -15.05 -17.42 -4.37
N TRP A 207 -14.23 -17.38 -5.42
CA TRP A 207 -14.56 -16.63 -6.64
C TRP A 207 -15.77 -17.18 -7.36
N ASN A 208 -15.94 -18.51 -7.44
CA ASN A 208 -17.15 -19.13 -7.99
C ASN A 208 -18.40 -18.63 -7.27
N LYS A 209 -18.36 -18.52 -5.94
CA LYS A 209 -19.47 -17.97 -5.15
C LYS A 209 -19.72 -16.49 -5.43
N ILE A 210 -18.67 -15.70 -5.57
CA ILE A 210 -18.80 -14.28 -5.95
C ILE A 210 -19.45 -14.17 -7.32
N PHE A 211 -19.03 -14.93 -8.33
CA PHE A 211 -19.63 -14.90 -9.65
C PHE A 211 -21.07 -15.43 -9.68
N GLU A 212 -21.40 -16.43 -8.87
CA GLU A 212 -22.80 -16.88 -8.67
C GLU A 212 -23.70 -15.73 -8.17
N ILE A 213 -23.17 -14.88 -7.27
CA ILE A 213 -23.90 -13.70 -6.80
C ILE A 213 -23.99 -12.65 -7.90
N LEU A 214 -22.89 -12.36 -8.62
CA LEU A 214 -22.84 -11.35 -9.66
C LEU A 214 -23.76 -11.67 -10.85
N ALA A 215 -23.96 -12.95 -11.16
CA ALA A 215 -24.87 -13.40 -12.22
C ALA A 215 -26.34 -12.99 -11.99
N LYS A 216 -26.72 -12.61 -10.75
CA LYS A 216 -28.05 -12.09 -10.43
C LYS A 216 -28.26 -10.63 -10.85
N PHE A 217 -27.20 -9.95 -11.30
CA PHE A 217 -27.20 -8.52 -11.57
C PHE A 217 -26.84 -8.24 -13.04
N ASP A 218 -27.50 -7.24 -13.64
CA ASP A 218 -27.07 -6.71 -14.93
C ASP A 218 -25.85 -5.81 -14.73
N CYS A 219 -24.66 -6.38 -14.92
CA CYS A 219 -23.38 -5.74 -14.68
C CYS A 219 -22.33 -6.18 -15.72
N GLU A 220 -21.26 -5.41 -15.80
CA GLU A 220 -20.04 -5.73 -16.55
C GLU A 220 -18.87 -5.87 -15.56
N VAL A 221 -18.12 -6.97 -15.69
CA VAL A 221 -16.97 -7.24 -14.82
C VAL A 221 -15.67 -6.96 -15.58
N TYR A 222 -14.80 -6.21 -14.92
CA TYR A 222 -13.46 -5.88 -15.40
C TYR A 222 -12.43 -6.53 -14.49
N ILE A 223 -11.63 -7.46 -15.03
CA ILE A 223 -10.61 -8.17 -14.25
C ILE A 223 -9.28 -7.45 -14.39
N PHE A 224 -8.78 -6.95 -13.27
CA PHE A 224 -7.46 -6.32 -13.15
C PHE A 224 -6.47 -7.30 -12.52
N GLY A 225 -5.31 -7.49 -13.15
CA GLY A 225 -4.34 -8.45 -12.66
C GLY A 225 -3.03 -8.43 -13.43
N ILE A 226 -2.12 -9.29 -13.01
CA ILE A 226 -0.81 -9.49 -13.60
C ILE A 226 -0.76 -10.84 -14.32
N LYS A 227 0.28 -11.03 -15.13
CA LYS A 227 0.54 -12.31 -15.80
C LYS A 227 0.50 -13.48 -14.80
N GLY A 228 -0.36 -14.44 -15.07
CA GLY A 228 -0.62 -15.59 -14.19
C GLY A 228 -2.06 -15.63 -13.68
N ASP A 229 -2.69 -14.47 -13.43
CA ASP A 229 -4.11 -14.39 -13.01
C ASP A 229 -5.06 -14.89 -14.12
N ASP A 230 -4.62 -14.90 -15.38
CA ASP A 230 -5.35 -15.48 -16.51
C ASP A 230 -5.60 -16.99 -16.37
N LYS A 231 -4.68 -17.71 -15.71
CA LYS A 231 -4.85 -19.14 -15.41
C LYS A 231 -5.91 -19.35 -14.32
N GLU A 232 -5.93 -18.48 -13.31
CA GLU A 232 -6.94 -18.51 -12.27
C GLU A 232 -8.32 -18.21 -12.87
N LEU A 233 -8.43 -17.16 -13.67
CA LEU A 233 -9.68 -16.78 -14.34
C LEU A 233 -10.28 -17.92 -15.18
N LYS A 234 -9.46 -18.68 -15.92
CA LYS A 234 -9.91 -19.82 -16.73
C LYS A 234 -10.53 -20.95 -15.90
N ASN A 235 -10.18 -21.07 -14.63
CA ASN A 235 -10.68 -22.10 -13.74
C ASN A 235 -11.88 -21.64 -12.88
N ILE A 236 -12.28 -20.39 -12.98
CA ILE A 236 -13.43 -19.83 -12.29
C ILE A 236 -14.70 -20.06 -13.12
N ASP A 237 -15.75 -20.56 -12.49
CA ASP A 237 -17.08 -20.56 -13.08
C ASP A 237 -17.67 -19.14 -13.00
N THR A 238 -17.78 -18.51 -14.13
CA THR A 238 -18.28 -17.12 -14.24
C THR A 238 -19.79 -17.02 -14.34
N HIS A 239 -20.50 -18.12 -14.37
CA HIS A 239 -21.98 -18.19 -14.46
C HIS A 239 -22.56 -17.30 -15.58
N GLY A 240 -21.84 -17.13 -16.68
CA GLY A 240 -22.28 -16.32 -17.83
C GLY A 240 -22.16 -14.80 -17.66
N VAL A 241 -21.54 -14.32 -16.60
CA VAL A 241 -21.27 -12.88 -16.42
C VAL A 241 -20.34 -12.38 -17.52
N PHE A 242 -20.66 -11.23 -18.11
CA PHE A 242 -19.83 -10.61 -19.13
C PHE A 242 -18.54 -10.05 -18.52
N ILE A 243 -17.40 -10.51 -19.03
CA ILE A 243 -16.07 -10.17 -18.49
C ILE A 243 -15.20 -9.51 -19.57
N THR A 244 -14.60 -8.38 -19.20
CA THR A 244 -13.48 -7.75 -19.91
C THR A 244 -12.21 -7.92 -19.10
N SER A 245 -11.20 -8.60 -19.64
CA SER A 245 -9.94 -8.82 -18.94
C SER A 245 -8.93 -7.74 -19.26
N PHE A 246 -8.41 -7.09 -18.23
CA PHE A 246 -7.25 -6.17 -18.25
C PHE A 246 -5.97 -6.79 -17.68
N ILE A 247 -5.97 -8.11 -17.46
CA ILE A 247 -4.79 -8.84 -17.02
C ILE A 247 -3.65 -8.61 -18.02
N ASP A 248 -2.53 -8.05 -17.54
CA ASP A 248 -1.31 -7.75 -18.32
C ASP A 248 -1.55 -6.83 -19.54
N LYS A 249 -2.60 -6.02 -19.52
CA LYS A 249 -2.98 -5.13 -20.64
C LYS A 249 -2.88 -3.64 -20.33
N ILE A 250 -2.76 -3.27 -19.09
CA ILE A 250 -2.63 -1.88 -18.65
C ILE A 250 -1.37 -1.71 -17.82
N ALA A 251 -0.75 -0.54 -17.90
CA ALA A 251 0.38 -0.20 -17.05
C ALA A 251 -0.09 0.08 -15.62
N LEU A 252 0.81 -0.08 -14.65
CA LEU A 252 0.47 0.12 -13.25
C LEU A 252 0.02 1.57 -12.96
N CYS A 253 0.61 2.56 -13.63
CA CYS A 253 0.21 3.97 -13.52
C CYS A 253 -1.20 4.25 -14.04
N GLU A 254 -1.73 3.41 -14.95
CA GLU A 254 -3.09 3.54 -15.48
C GLU A 254 -4.16 2.95 -14.56
N LEU A 255 -3.77 2.04 -13.67
CA LEU A 255 -4.70 1.31 -12.81
C LEU A 255 -5.62 2.24 -11.99
N PRO A 256 -5.15 3.34 -11.37
CA PRO A 256 -6.03 4.28 -10.67
C PRO A 256 -7.10 4.90 -11.58
N PHE A 257 -6.76 5.23 -12.83
CA PHE A 257 -7.69 5.80 -13.80
C PHE A 257 -8.83 4.83 -14.15
N TYR A 258 -8.48 3.56 -14.43
CA TYR A 258 -9.49 2.56 -14.76
C TYR A 258 -10.30 2.14 -13.52
N THR A 259 -9.65 2.02 -12.36
CA THR A 259 -10.33 1.72 -11.10
C THR A 259 -11.34 2.80 -10.74
N ALA A 260 -11.01 4.08 -10.89
CA ALA A 260 -11.91 5.20 -10.59
C ALA A 260 -13.22 5.19 -11.42
N GLN A 261 -13.30 4.44 -12.51
CA GLN A 261 -14.49 4.28 -13.34
C GLN A 261 -15.41 3.15 -12.90
N MET A 262 -15.01 2.37 -11.90
CA MET A 262 -15.83 1.26 -11.37
C MET A 262 -16.89 1.79 -10.40
N ASN A 263 -18.06 1.19 -10.43
CA ASN A 263 -19.11 1.42 -9.45
C ASN A 263 -18.89 0.62 -8.17
N LEU A 264 -18.15 -0.49 -8.27
CA LEU A 264 -17.77 -1.38 -7.19
C LEU A 264 -16.42 -2.03 -7.51
N TYR A 265 -15.58 -2.25 -6.49
CA TYR A 265 -14.36 -3.02 -6.64
C TYR A 265 -14.31 -4.18 -5.64
N ILE A 266 -14.10 -5.40 -6.12
CA ILE A 266 -14.03 -6.61 -5.29
C ILE A 266 -12.60 -7.17 -5.33
N SER A 267 -11.99 -7.31 -4.19
CA SER A 267 -10.63 -7.82 -4.07
C SER A 267 -10.37 -8.41 -2.69
N ALA A 268 -9.27 -9.13 -2.57
CA ALA A 268 -8.70 -9.42 -1.26
C ALA A 268 -7.94 -8.20 -0.70
N ASP A 269 -7.35 -8.34 0.49
CA ASP A 269 -6.39 -7.38 1.08
C ASP A 269 -5.14 -7.31 0.19
N SER A 270 -5.20 -6.43 -0.81
CA SER A 270 -4.20 -6.28 -1.88
C SER A 270 -3.99 -4.80 -2.25
N GLY A 271 -2.93 -4.52 -3.04
CA GLY A 271 -2.66 -3.17 -3.52
C GLY A 271 -3.84 -2.54 -4.24
N ASN A 272 -4.55 -3.32 -5.06
CA ASN A 272 -5.68 -2.83 -5.85
C ASN A 272 -6.89 -2.44 -4.99
N TYR A 273 -7.14 -3.16 -3.87
CA TYR A 273 -8.13 -2.78 -2.88
C TYR A 273 -7.86 -1.38 -2.30
N TYR A 274 -6.60 -1.13 -1.93
CA TYR A 274 -6.20 0.17 -1.39
C TYR A 274 -6.30 1.30 -2.41
N ILE A 275 -5.97 1.01 -3.68
CA ILE A 275 -6.13 1.97 -4.76
C ILE A 275 -7.61 2.30 -4.96
N ALA A 276 -8.50 1.29 -4.97
CA ALA A 276 -9.93 1.51 -5.15
C ALA A 276 -10.53 2.38 -4.05
N ASP A 277 -10.21 2.11 -2.79
CA ASP A 277 -10.66 2.94 -1.66
C ASP A 277 -10.13 4.38 -1.77
N THR A 278 -8.86 4.54 -2.17
CA THR A 278 -8.23 5.85 -2.40
C THR A 278 -8.93 6.63 -3.53
N MET A 279 -9.47 5.95 -4.56
CA MET A 279 -10.20 6.55 -5.68
C MET A 279 -11.69 6.80 -5.40
N LYS A 280 -12.17 6.65 -4.17
CA LYS A 280 -13.60 6.74 -3.80
C LYS A 280 -14.48 5.69 -4.49
N VAL A 281 -13.95 4.53 -4.76
CA VAL A 281 -14.75 3.43 -5.27
C VAL A 281 -15.27 2.60 -4.10
N PRO A 282 -16.57 2.32 -4.01
CA PRO A 282 -17.10 1.34 -3.06
C PRO A 282 -16.40 0.00 -3.23
N THR A 283 -16.06 -0.66 -2.12
CA THR A 283 -15.27 -1.88 -2.16
C THR A 283 -15.90 -3.04 -1.41
N ILE A 284 -15.67 -4.26 -1.89
CA ILE A 284 -15.84 -5.48 -1.10
C ILE A 284 -14.45 -6.09 -0.92
N CYS A 285 -14.01 -6.17 0.33
CA CYS A 285 -12.74 -6.80 0.68
C CYS A 285 -12.97 -8.20 1.22
N LEU A 286 -12.47 -9.21 0.50
CA LEU A 286 -12.37 -10.57 1.00
C LEU A 286 -11.14 -10.64 1.92
N MET A 287 -11.36 -10.37 3.21
CA MET A 287 -10.27 -10.27 4.17
C MET A 287 -9.78 -11.67 4.56
N GLY A 288 -8.55 -11.95 4.20
CA GLY A 288 -7.88 -13.18 4.61
C GLY A 288 -7.46 -13.14 6.09
N PRO A 289 -6.34 -13.76 6.45
CA PRO A 289 -5.88 -13.88 7.84
C PRO A 289 -5.28 -12.59 8.43
N CYS A 290 -5.74 -11.44 7.99
CA CYS A 290 -5.21 -10.13 8.38
C CYS A 290 -6.16 -9.40 9.35
N PHE A 291 -5.63 -8.45 10.10
CA PHE A 291 -6.41 -7.56 10.94
C PHE A 291 -7.15 -6.53 10.08
N ALA A 292 -8.46 -6.71 9.91
CA ALA A 292 -9.29 -5.81 9.11
C ALA A 292 -9.24 -4.36 9.62
N SER A 293 -9.10 -4.16 10.93
CA SER A 293 -9.04 -2.83 11.55
C SER A 293 -7.76 -2.04 11.21
N GLU A 294 -6.68 -2.72 10.79
CA GLU A 294 -5.45 -2.05 10.38
C GLU A 294 -5.49 -1.50 8.95
N GLN A 295 -6.44 -1.98 8.15
CA GLN A 295 -6.45 -1.76 6.72
C GLN A 295 -7.30 -0.55 6.31
N ARG A 296 -7.24 -0.18 5.03
CA ARG A 296 -8.16 0.79 4.43
C ARG A 296 -9.60 0.25 4.48
N GLY A 297 -10.47 0.83 3.77
CA GLY A 297 -11.90 0.58 3.79
C GLY A 297 -12.59 1.70 4.54
N VAL A 298 -12.06 2.92 4.37
CA VAL A 298 -12.50 4.11 5.10
C VAL A 298 -13.57 4.90 4.36
N PHE A 299 -13.82 4.59 3.09
CA PHE A 299 -14.88 5.23 2.33
C PHE A 299 -16.21 4.49 2.44
N ASN A 300 -16.45 3.54 1.56
CA ASN A 300 -17.66 2.72 1.52
C ASN A 300 -17.22 1.28 1.24
N SER A 301 -16.98 0.52 2.29
CA SER A 301 -16.37 -0.79 2.18
C SER A 301 -17.14 -1.83 2.98
N LEU A 302 -17.52 -2.92 2.31
CA LEU A 302 -17.94 -4.15 2.97
C LEU A 302 -16.71 -5.04 3.15
N ILE A 303 -16.32 -5.29 4.40
CA ILE A 303 -15.24 -6.21 4.72
C ILE A 303 -15.83 -7.56 5.09
N VAL A 304 -15.55 -8.57 4.29
CA VAL A 304 -15.96 -9.97 4.53
C VAL A 304 -14.84 -10.66 5.26
N CYS A 305 -15.06 -10.92 6.54
CA CYS A 305 -14.12 -11.52 7.47
C CYS A 305 -14.72 -12.74 8.11
N GLN A 306 -14.02 -13.86 8.12
CA GLN A 306 -14.45 -15.04 8.88
C GLN A 306 -14.20 -14.86 10.38
N ASN A 307 -14.97 -15.53 11.21
CA ASN A 307 -14.79 -15.54 12.66
C ASN A 307 -13.60 -16.44 13.06
N LEU A 308 -12.43 -16.12 12.49
CA LEU A 308 -11.16 -16.78 12.78
C LEU A 308 -10.17 -15.73 13.30
N PRO A 309 -9.30 -16.09 14.26
CA PRO A 309 -8.31 -15.15 14.78
C PRO A 309 -7.37 -14.65 13.68
N PRO A 310 -7.22 -13.34 13.46
CA PRO A 310 -6.24 -12.84 12.51
C PRO A 310 -4.82 -13.13 13.00
N ILE A 311 -3.94 -13.48 12.07
CA ILE A 311 -2.57 -13.90 12.37
C ILE A 311 -1.50 -13.03 11.72
N SER A 312 -1.87 -12.18 10.76
CA SER A 312 -0.95 -11.30 10.04
C SER A 312 -1.33 -9.84 10.21
N ALA A 313 -0.39 -9.02 10.64
CA ALA A 313 -0.52 -7.58 10.83
C ALA A 313 0.35 -6.82 9.82
N VAL A 314 0.10 -5.52 9.65
CA VAL A 314 0.83 -4.65 8.70
C VAL A 314 2.34 -4.72 8.93
N PHE A 315 2.80 -4.60 10.16
CA PHE A 315 4.22 -4.67 10.50
C PHE A 315 4.70 -6.08 10.92
N LYS A 316 3.84 -7.09 10.85
CA LYS A 316 4.14 -8.49 11.18
C LYS A 316 3.50 -9.42 10.16
N THR A 317 3.94 -9.31 8.92
CA THR A 317 3.44 -10.16 7.83
C THR A 317 3.89 -11.61 8.01
N ILE A 318 2.93 -12.53 8.01
CA ILE A 318 3.15 -13.97 7.96
C ILE A 318 3.03 -14.42 6.49
N ARG A 319 3.72 -15.49 6.13
CA ARG A 319 3.72 -16.06 4.77
C ARG A 319 3.71 -17.58 4.85
N ASN A 320 3.36 -18.20 3.73
CA ASN A 320 3.44 -19.66 3.55
C ASN A 320 2.53 -20.48 4.49
N ILE A 321 1.34 -19.94 4.80
CA ILE A 321 0.29 -20.64 5.52
C ILE A 321 -0.85 -20.90 4.55
N ASP A 322 -1.52 -22.05 4.65
CA ASP A 322 -2.82 -22.24 4.02
C ASP A 322 -3.87 -21.43 4.77
N ALA A 323 -4.43 -20.45 4.07
CA ALA A 323 -5.43 -19.53 4.61
C ALA A 323 -6.80 -19.70 3.93
N SER A 324 -7.04 -20.80 3.23
CA SER A 324 -8.28 -21.03 2.47
C SER A 324 -9.54 -20.92 3.33
N GLU A 325 -9.47 -21.36 4.59
CA GLU A 325 -10.58 -21.28 5.53
C GLU A 325 -11.03 -19.84 5.83
N TYR A 326 -10.12 -18.87 5.77
CA TYR A 326 -10.44 -17.44 5.98
C TYR A 326 -11.28 -16.84 4.85
N PHE A 327 -11.42 -17.53 3.72
CA PHE A 327 -12.14 -17.06 2.54
C PHE A 327 -13.43 -17.83 2.27
N LYS A 328 -13.84 -18.76 3.13
CA LYS A 328 -15.10 -19.47 3.01
C LYS A 328 -16.26 -18.51 3.28
N LEU A 329 -17.10 -18.29 2.27
CA LEU A 329 -18.28 -17.45 2.42
C LEU A 329 -19.40 -18.23 3.12
N SER A 330 -19.93 -17.67 4.19
CA SER A 330 -21.17 -18.14 4.83
C SER A 330 -22.39 -17.66 4.03
N LYS A 331 -23.56 -18.22 4.30
CA LYS A 331 -24.82 -17.74 3.70
C LYS A 331 -25.15 -16.30 4.09
N GLU A 332 -24.70 -15.86 5.25
CA GLU A 332 -24.82 -14.48 5.70
C GLU A 332 -23.90 -13.56 4.90
N ASP A 333 -22.65 -13.97 4.65
CA ASP A 333 -21.71 -13.21 3.81
C ASP A 333 -22.27 -13.05 2.39
N GLU A 334 -22.77 -14.15 1.78
CA GLU A 334 -23.40 -14.11 0.45
C GLU A 334 -24.56 -13.08 0.42
N LYS A 335 -25.42 -13.08 1.42
CA LYS A 335 -26.54 -12.13 1.57
C LYS A 335 -26.06 -10.69 1.76
N ASN A 336 -25.04 -10.48 2.58
CA ASN A 336 -24.48 -9.16 2.84
C ASN A 336 -23.84 -8.57 1.57
N ILE A 337 -23.11 -9.38 0.80
CA ILE A 337 -22.54 -9.01 -0.50
C ILE A 337 -23.67 -8.61 -1.47
N GLU A 338 -24.72 -9.46 -1.59
CA GLU A 338 -25.85 -9.19 -2.47
C GLU A 338 -26.57 -7.89 -2.09
N ASN A 339 -26.83 -7.66 -0.81
CA ASN A 339 -27.46 -6.44 -0.31
C ASN A 339 -26.59 -5.20 -0.55
N PHE A 340 -25.27 -5.31 -0.37
CA PHE A 340 -24.34 -4.21 -0.63
C PHE A 340 -24.39 -3.79 -2.10
N ILE A 341 -24.39 -4.77 -3.03
CA ILE A 341 -24.52 -4.48 -4.46
C ILE A 341 -25.87 -3.83 -4.79
N LYS A 342 -26.97 -4.33 -4.23
CA LYS A 342 -28.31 -3.74 -4.42
C LYS A 342 -28.37 -2.28 -3.99
N ASN A 343 -27.80 -1.96 -2.83
CA ASN A 343 -27.79 -0.59 -2.30
C ASN A 343 -26.95 0.37 -3.14
N LEU A 344 -25.93 -0.11 -3.83
CA LEU A 344 -25.13 0.72 -4.75
C LEU A 344 -25.81 0.99 -6.09
N ARG A 345 -26.85 0.21 -6.42
CA ARG A 345 -27.62 0.32 -7.68
C ARG A 345 -28.92 1.08 -7.54
N SER A 346 -29.40 1.25 -6.29
CA SER A 346 -30.57 2.08 -5.96
C SER A 346 -30.22 3.57 -6.01
#